data_48f3b0729c0953ae20f7905b20626bde
#
_entry.id   48f3b0729c0953ae20f7905b20626bde
#
_cell.length_a   1.000
_cell.length_b   1.000
_cell.length_c   1.000
_cell.angle_alpha   90.00
_cell.angle_beta   90.00
_cell.angle_gamma   90.00
#
_symmetry.space_group_name_H-M   'P 1'
#
loop_
_entity.id
_entity.type
_entity.pdbx_description
1 polymer ?
#
loop_
_entity_poly.entity_id
_entity_poly.type
_entity_poly.pdbx_seq_one_letter_code
_entity_poly.pdbx_strand_id
1 'polypeptide(L)'
;MISRRLTALGLASLGFPRFAGANETMPVPGKRAWAEQVPVIRMGLLGGENDADRLARVDGYKKLMEATFQVPVKLLVAADYAGVIQAFAAKQLETAYMSPAAYASAWMESGGDVVPLAVTQEQDGSTSYVSVLYTRADSGITSLEGMKGRSLAWADPNSASGYLIPRSEFREMGIDPEPNKYFSRTGFAGGHEQTVVAVMNKQYDGGMTWTSGLGDPATGYSRGVLRMMVDKKMLDMKDLRIIWKSRPVLNGPLTVRKGTPAAFQADLLAFHLALPIAHPDIYRSFDMGSGKGWVPVKHEDFRPFIDMLQQEAAQRRRR
;
A
#
# COMPACT_ATOMS: atom_id res chain seq x y z
N MET A 1 -40.39 -26.23 -33.24
CA MET A 1 -40.41 -24.85 -32.74
C MET A 1 -40.09 -24.86 -31.25
N ILE A 2 -38.82 -24.61 -30.89
CA ILE A 2 -38.38 -24.57 -29.50
C ILE A 2 -37.87 -23.14 -29.23
N SER A 3 -38.64 -22.41 -28.40
CA SER A 3 -38.36 -21.04 -27.99
C SER A 3 -37.22 -20.99 -26.98
N ARG A 4 -36.08 -20.38 -27.36
CA ARG A 4 -35.00 -20.04 -26.44
C ARG A 4 -35.33 -18.72 -25.71
N ARG A 5 -35.66 -18.82 -24.44
CA ARG A 5 -35.71 -17.63 -23.54
C ARG A 5 -34.28 -17.27 -23.11
N LEU A 6 -33.79 -16.16 -23.61
CA LEU A 6 -32.59 -15.49 -23.08
C LEU A 6 -32.98 -14.82 -21.76
N THR A 7 -32.41 -15.29 -20.65
CA THR A 7 -32.45 -14.61 -19.36
C THR A 7 -31.29 -13.62 -19.33
N ALA A 8 -31.60 -12.33 -19.41
CA ALA A 8 -30.63 -11.27 -19.17
C ALA A 8 -30.33 -11.19 -17.67
N LEU A 9 -29.12 -11.58 -17.26
CA LEU A 9 -28.63 -11.25 -15.92
C LEU A 9 -28.29 -9.75 -15.88
N GLY A 10 -29.08 -9.00 -15.14
CA GLY A 10 -28.80 -7.62 -14.82
C GLY A 10 -27.56 -7.51 -13.93
N LEU A 11 -26.54 -6.80 -14.40
CA LEU A 11 -25.46 -6.31 -13.56
C LEU A 11 -26.05 -5.32 -12.53
N ALA A 12 -26.18 -5.75 -11.29
CA ALA A 12 -26.46 -4.88 -10.18
C ALA A 12 -25.19 -4.04 -9.92
N SER A 13 -25.25 -2.76 -10.30
CA SER A 13 -24.28 -1.76 -9.85
C SER A 13 -24.40 -1.65 -8.33
N LEU A 14 -23.41 -2.14 -7.61
CA LEU A 14 -23.26 -1.89 -6.18
C LEU A 14 -23.02 -0.38 -5.98
N GLY A 15 -24.10 0.35 -5.76
CA GLY A 15 -24.06 1.75 -5.37
C GLY A 15 -23.43 1.84 -3.99
N PHE A 16 -22.20 2.34 -3.92
CA PHE A 16 -21.60 2.72 -2.65
C PHE A 16 -22.45 3.81 -2.00
N PRO A 17 -22.76 3.71 -0.69
CA PRO A 17 -23.46 4.77 -0.01
C PRO A 17 -22.59 6.04 -0.08
N ARG A 18 -23.13 7.10 -0.68
CA ARG A 18 -22.56 8.44 -0.59
C ARG A 18 -22.60 8.84 0.88
N PHE A 19 -21.44 8.83 1.54
CA PHE A 19 -21.29 9.50 2.81
C PHE A 19 -21.46 11.01 2.55
N ALA A 20 -22.61 11.55 2.92
CA ALA A 20 -22.88 12.97 2.88
C ALA A 20 -21.90 13.68 3.84
N GLY A 21 -21.07 14.57 3.29
CA GLY A 21 -20.43 15.67 4.01
C GLY A 21 -19.59 15.30 5.23
N ALA A 22 -18.50 14.52 5.05
CA ALA A 22 -17.39 14.62 5.99
C ALA A 22 -16.81 16.04 5.85
N ASN A 23 -16.70 16.79 6.94
CA ASN A 23 -16.14 18.14 6.96
C ASN A 23 -14.74 18.11 6.32
N GLU A 24 -14.61 18.65 5.12
CA GLU A 24 -13.34 18.81 4.39
C GLU A 24 -12.48 19.94 4.98
N THR A 25 -12.82 20.42 6.17
CA THR A 25 -12.08 21.47 6.89
C THR A 25 -11.09 20.87 7.86
N MET A 26 -9.86 21.37 7.79
CA MET A 26 -8.83 20.97 8.76
C MET A 26 -9.31 21.17 10.20
N PRO A 27 -9.02 20.22 11.11
CA PRO A 27 -9.26 20.43 12.53
C PRO A 27 -8.57 21.72 12.99
N VAL A 28 -9.31 22.56 13.73
CA VAL A 28 -8.76 23.81 14.27
C VAL A 28 -7.57 23.49 15.20
N PRO A 29 -6.41 24.17 15.04
CA PRO A 29 -5.26 23.94 15.91
C PRO A 29 -5.61 24.13 17.38
N GLY A 30 -5.21 23.20 18.23
CA GLY A 30 -5.45 23.29 19.67
C GLY A 30 -5.29 21.96 20.40
N LYS A 31 -5.03 22.04 21.70
CA LYS A 31 -4.92 20.87 22.56
C LYS A 31 -6.25 20.13 22.66
N ARG A 32 -6.21 18.83 22.51
CA ARG A 32 -7.38 17.95 22.53
C ARG A 32 -7.57 17.30 23.91
N ALA A 33 -8.82 17.06 24.30
CA ALA A 33 -9.12 16.35 25.54
C ALA A 33 -8.50 14.94 25.56
N TRP A 34 -8.44 14.27 24.40
CA TRP A 34 -7.81 12.95 24.29
C TRP A 34 -6.28 12.96 24.47
N ALA A 35 -5.62 14.12 24.43
CA ALA A 35 -4.17 14.24 24.60
C ALA A 35 -3.68 13.78 25.99
N GLU A 36 -4.55 13.70 26.99
CA GLU A 36 -4.22 13.09 28.30
C GLU A 36 -3.99 11.59 28.17
N GLN A 37 -4.74 10.91 27.29
CA GLN A 37 -4.63 9.48 27.05
C GLN A 37 -3.63 9.14 25.92
N VAL A 38 -3.42 10.06 24.97
CA VAL A 38 -2.46 9.95 23.87
C VAL A 38 -1.52 11.18 23.92
N PRO A 39 -0.62 11.25 24.91
CA PRO A 39 0.28 12.42 25.09
C PRO A 39 1.36 12.51 23.99
N VAL A 40 1.53 11.47 23.21
CA VAL A 40 2.43 11.37 22.05
C VAL A 40 1.75 10.52 20.98
N ILE A 41 1.70 11.01 19.75
CA ILE A 41 1.26 10.22 18.61
C ILE A 41 2.47 9.47 18.08
N ARG A 42 2.54 8.13 18.28
CA ARG A 42 3.58 7.29 17.74
C ARG A 42 3.09 6.72 16.42
N MET A 43 3.77 7.09 15.34
CA MET A 43 3.40 6.72 13.97
C MET A 43 4.44 5.79 13.36
N GLY A 44 4.00 4.61 12.89
CA GLY A 44 4.85 3.67 12.17
C GLY A 44 4.99 4.05 10.70
N LEU A 45 6.21 3.91 10.18
CA LEU A 45 6.52 4.07 8.76
C LEU A 45 7.00 2.72 8.23
N LEU A 46 6.26 2.14 7.29
CA LEU A 46 6.66 0.87 6.63
C LEU A 46 8.03 1.02 5.97
N GLY A 47 8.82 -0.05 5.99
CA GLY A 47 10.10 -0.14 5.29
C GLY A 47 9.97 -0.10 3.78
N GLY A 48 11.11 -0.27 3.07
CA GLY A 48 11.12 -0.43 1.61
C GLY A 48 11.40 0.82 0.79
N GLU A 49 11.89 1.85 1.44
CA GLU A 49 12.43 3.09 0.89
C GLU A 49 13.67 3.48 1.70
N ASN A 50 14.56 4.30 1.15
CA ASN A 50 15.67 4.85 1.94
C ASN A 50 15.15 5.63 3.14
N ASP A 51 15.72 5.40 4.34
CA ASP A 51 15.24 5.97 5.59
C ASP A 51 15.29 7.50 5.62
N ALA A 52 16.37 8.10 5.12
CA ALA A 52 16.53 9.55 5.09
C ALA A 52 15.48 10.21 4.17
N ASP A 53 15.26 9.63 2.99
CA ASP A 53 14.25 10.08 2.02
C ASP A 53 12.83 9.94 2.60
N ARG A 54 12.54 8.82 3.26
CA ARG A 54 11.27 8.55 3.92
C ARG A 54 10.99 9.57 5.02
N LEU A 55 11.97 9.86 5.87
CA LEU A 55 11.84 10.86 6.91
C LEU A 55 11.66 12.27 6.33
N ALA A 56 12.43 12.64 5.31
CA ALA A 56 12.29 13.93 4.64
C ALA A 56 10.89 14.10 4.01
N ARG A 57 10.38 13.03 3.39
CA ARG A 57 9.05 13.00 2.75
C ARG A 57 7.91 13.24 3.74
N VAL A 58 8.00 12.74 4.96
CA VAL A 58 6.95 12.84 5.97
C VAL A 58 7.16 13.99 6.98
N ASP A 59 8.24 14.74 6.89
CA ASP A 59 8.57 15.80 7.86
C ASP A 59 7.51 16.91 7.90
N GLY A 60 7.08 17.41 6.73
CA GLY A 60 6.01 18.42 6.65
C GLY A 60 4.68 17.90 7.23
N TYR A 61 4.32 16.66 6.96
CA TYR A 61 3.14 16.02 7.51
C TYR A 61 3.22 15.90 9.06
N LYS A 62 4.37 15.44 9.57
CA LYS A 62 4.62 15.37 11.03
C LYS A 62 4.45 16.71 11.70
N LYS A 63 5.11 17.76 11.17
CA LYS A 63 5.05 19.13 11.73
C LYS A 63 3.63 19.69 11.70
N LEU A 64 2.88 19.45 10.63
CA LEU A 64 1.49 19.87 10.51
C LEU A 64 0.60 19.18 11.55
N MET A 65 0.79 17.88 11.75
CA MET A 65 0.04 17.13 12.78
C MET A 65 0.35 17.63 14.18
N GLU A 66 1.63 17.89 14.51
CA GLU A 66 2.05 18.47 15.78
C GLU A 66 1.44 19.87 16.03
N ALA A 67 1.44 20.71 14.99
CA ALA A 67 0.83 22.05 15.07
C ALA A 67 -0.69 21.98 15.26
N THR A 68 -1.36 21.04 14.58
CA THR A 68 -2.82 20.89 14.63
C THR A 68 -3.29 20.36 15.98
N PHE A 69 -2.66 19.32 16.50
CA PHE A 69 -3.13 18.62 17.71
C PHE A 69 -2.42 19.05 18.99
N GLN A 70 -1.33 19.80 18.87
CA GLN A 70 -0.50 20.28 19.99
C GLN A 70 -0.01 19.10 20.89
N VAL A 71 0.33 17.99 20.27
CA VAL A 71 1.00 16.84 20.88
C VAL A 71 2.20 16.43 20.02
N PRO A 72 3.30 15.95 20.62
CA PRO A 72 4.44 15.46 19.88
C PRO A 72 4.07 14.28 18.98
N VAL A 73 4.65 14.22 17.77
CA VAL A 73 4.57 13.06 16.87
C VAL A 73 5.94 12.39 16.81
N LYS A 74 6.00 11.12 17.19
CA LYS A 74 7.22 10.30 17.11
C LYS A 74 7.07 9.29 15.98
N LEU A 75 8.04 9.30 15.06
CA LEU A 75 8.07 8.36 13.94
C LEU A 75 8.87 7.12 14.35
N LEU A 76 8.27 5.93 14.17
CA LEU A 76 8.97 4.65 14.21
C LEU A 76 9.36 4.28 12.78
N VAL A 77 10.65 4.38 12.48
CA VAL A 77 11.22 3.97 11.19
C VAL A 77 11.61 2.51 11.31
N ALA A 78 10.83 1.63 10.71
CA ALA A 78 11.12 0.20 10.71
C ALA A 78 11.94 -0.17 9.45
N ALA A 79 12.86 -1.12 9.61
CA ALA A 79 13.68 -1.62 8.50
C ALA A 79 12.83 -2.36 7.46
N ASP A 80 11.76 -3.03 7.93
CA ASP A 80 10.84 -3.82 7.13
C ASP A 80 9.38 -3.64 7.60
N TYR A 81 8.46 -4.30 6.95
CA TYR A 81 7.04 -4.25 7.30
C TYR A 81 6.74 -4.95 8.63
N ALA A 82 7.48 -6.00 8.96
CA ALA A 82 7.28 -6.76 10.19
C ALA A 82 7.51 -5.89 11.43
N GLY A 83 8.47 -4.98 11.40
CA GLY A 83 8.72 -4.06 12.52
C GLY A 83 7.52 -3.19 12.88
N VAL A 84 6.77 -2.67 11.90
CA VAL A 84 5.54 -1.89 12.15
C VAL A 84 4.40 -2.80 12.63
N ILE A 85 4.25 -3.99 12.05
CA ILE A 85 3.23 -4.98 12.44
C ILE A 85 3.41 -5.37 13.92
N GLN A 86 4.64 -5.72 14.30
CA GLN A 86 4.99 -6.08 15.67
C GLN A 86 4.81 -4.92 16.66
N ALA A 87 5.13 -3.69 16.24
CA ALA A 87 4.94 -2.50 17.07
C ALA A 87 3.45 -2.23 17.36
N PHE A 88 2.54 -2.52 16.42
CA PHE A 88 1.10 -2.51 16.70
C PHE A 88 0.69 -3.61 17.68
N ALA A 89 1.14 -4.85 17.46
CA ALA A 89 0.85 -5.97 18.37
C ALA A 89 1.36 -5.68 19.80
N ALA A 90 2.51 -5.03 19.92
CA ALA A 90 3.08 -4.59 21.20
C ALA A 90 2.48 -3.27 21.76
N LYS A 91 1.46 -2.69 21.11
CA LYS A 91 0.82 -1.42 21.49
C LYS A 91 1.80 -0.22 21.55
N GLN A 92 2.85 -0.26 20.74
CA GLN A 92 3.87 0.78 20.65
C GLN A 92 3.54 1.89 19.64
N LEU A 93 2.43 1.74 18.89
CA LEU A 93 1.97 2.70 17.90
C LEU A 93 0.51 3.11 18.16
N GLU A 94 0.19 4.34 17.85
CA GLU A 94 -1.18 4.82 17.72
C GLU A 94 -1.68 4.70 16.30
N THR A 95 -0.81 4.95 15.29
CA THR A 95 -1.22 4.97 13.88
C THR A 95 -0.09 4.57 12.94
N ALA A 96 -0.44 4.12 11.74
CA ALA A 96 0.46 3.95 10.60
C ALA A 96 -0.33 3.95 9.28
N TYR A 97 0.30 4.37 8.19
CA TYR A 97 -0.19 4.06 6.85
C TYR A 97 0.39 2.72 6.41
N MET A 98 -0.47 1.76 6.10
CA MET A 98 -0.07 0.37 5.88
C MET A 98 -0.46 -0.12 4.50
N SER A 99 0.22 -1.15 3.98
CA SER A 99 -0.30 -1.91 2.86
C SER A 99 -1.50 -2.77 3.30
N PRO A 100 -2.39 -3.20 2.38
CA PRO A 100 -3.53 -4.05 2.75
C PRO A 100 -3.11 -5.36 3.44
N ALA A 101 -2.04 -5.99 2.97
CA ALA A 101 -1.51 -7.22 3.58
C ALA A 101 -0.89 -6.95 4.96
N ALA A 102 -0.13 -5.85 5.12
CA ALA A 102 0.44 -5.47 6.40
C ALA A 102 -0.64 -5.13 7.43
N TYR A 103 -1.74 -4.46 7.01
CA TYR A 103 -2.91 -4.26 7.86
C TYR A 103 -3.51 -5.59 8.32
N ALA A 104 -3.73 -6.52 7.39
CA ALA A 104 -4.27 -7.83 7.70
C ALA A 104 -3.38 -8.61 8.68
N SER A 105 -2.04 -8.58 8.49
CA SER A 105 -1.08 -9.17 9.43
C SER A 105 -1.13 -8.50 10.79
N ALA A 106 -1.14 -7.16 10.86
CA ALA A 106 -1.24 -6.42 12.12
C ALA A 106 -2.54 -6.71 12.86
N TRP A 107 -3.67 -6.84 12.13
CA TRP A 107 -4.94 -7.22 12.73
C TRP A 107 -4.89 -8.63 13.33
N MET A 108 -4.31 -9.59 12.62
CA MET A 108 -4.17 -10.96 13.12
C MET A 108 -3.23 -11.05 14.33
N GLU A 109 -2.07 -10.39 14.27
CA GLU A 109 -1.04 -10.45 15.32
C GLU A 109 -1.42 -9.65 16.56
N SER A 110 -2.18 -8.56 16.42
CA SER A 110 -2.68 -7.76 17.55
C SER A 110 -3.96 -8.32 18.20
N GLY A 111 -4.51 -9.43 17.69
CA GLY A 111 -5.80 -9.95 18.16
C GLY A 111 -6.97 -9.03 17.83
N GLY A 112 -6.90 -8.28 16.71
CA GLY A 112 -7.95 -7.37 16.28
C GLY A 112 -7.88 -5.97 16.91
N ASP A 113 -6.74 -5.58 17.48
CA ASP A 113 -6.55 -4.25 18.12
C ASP A 113 -6.14 -3.15 17.12
N VAL A 114 -6.40 -3.33 15.83
CA VAL A 114 -6.24 -2.29 14.80
C VAL A 114 -7.50 -2.14 13.96
N VAL A 115 -7.79 -0.90 13.56
CA VAL A 115 -8.91 -0.58 12.66
C VAL A 115 -8.43 0.34 11.54
N PRO A 116 -8.99 0.22 10.31
CA PRO A 116 -8.69 1.11 9.21
C PRO A 116 -9.58 2.34 9.33
N LEU A 117 -9.06 3.52 9.00
CA LEU A 117 -9.85 4.75 8.99
C LEU A 117 -10.19 5.19 7.56
N ALA A 118 -9.19 5.26 6.68
CA ALA A 118 -9.35 5.74 5.32
C ALA A 118 -8.30 5.12 4.40
N VAL A 119 -8.58 5.15 3.09
CA VAL A 119 -7.61 4.84 2.02
C VAL A 119 -7.46 6.02 1.09
N THR A 120 -6.35 6.09 0.38
CA THR A 120 -6.17 7.08 -0.68
C THR A 120 -7.10 6.80 -1.86
N GLN A 121 -7.56 7.86 -2.49
CA GLN A 121 -8.37 7.84 -3.71
C GLN A 121 -7.50 8.33 -4.87
N GLU A 122 -7.51 7.59 -5.96
CA GLU A 122 -6.80 7.95 -7.19
C GLU A 122 -7.51 9.09 -7.93
N GLN A 123 -6.87 9.66 -8.95
CA GLN A 123 -7.40 10.80 -9.70
C GLN A 123 -8.75 10.50 -10.40
N ASP A 124 -8.97 9.28 -10.83
CA ASP A 124 -10.25 8.83 -11.44
C ASP A 124 -11.34 8.51 -10.41
N GLY A 125 -11.02 8.62 -9.12
CA GLY A 125 -11.94 8.31 -8.03
C GLY A 125 -11.89 6.86 -7.56
N SER A 126 -11.10 5.99 -8.19
CA SER A 126 -10.90 4.63 -7.71
C SER A 126 -10.10 4.63 -6.40
N THR A 127 -10.22 3.54 -5.65
CA THR A 127 -9.49 3.33 -4.39
C THR A 127 -8.52 2.16 -4.51
N SER A 128 -8.01 1.93 -5.71
CA SER A 128 -7.17 0.78 -6.01
C SER A 128 -5.91 1.18 -6.77
N TYR A 129 -4.91 0.35 -6.64
CA TYR A 129 -3.65 0.40 -7.36
C TYR A 129 -3.35 -0.96 -8.00
N VAL A 130 -2.24 -1.11 -8.71
CA VAL A 130 -1.83 -2.38 -9.31
C VAL A 130 -0.42 -2.78 -8.88
N SER A 131 -0.24 -4.09 -8.70
CA SER A 131 1.07 -4.73 -8.67
C SER A 131 1.59 -4.85 -10.10
N VAL A 132 2.88 -4.63 -10.30
CA VAL A 132 3.51 -4.77 -11.61
C VAL A 132 4.77 -5.63 -11.52
N LEU A 133 4.91 -6.55 -12.50
CA LEU A 133 6.17 -7.22 -12.79
C LEU A 133 6.85 -6.45 -13.90
N TYR A 134 8.09 -6.10 -13.67
CA TYR A 134 8.93 -5.38 -14.64
C TYR A 134 10.29 -6.04 -14.81
N THR A 135 10.91 -5.73 -15.93
CA THR A 135 12.27 -6.14 -16.29
C THR A 135 13.03 -4.93 -16.82
N ARG A 136 14.34 -5.04 -17.02
CA ARG A 136 15.06 -4.01 -17.77
C ARG A 136 14.65 -4.04 -19.25
N ALA A 137 14.60 -2.88 -19.88
CA ALA A 137 14.26 -2.74 -21.29
C ALA A 137 15.25 -3.49 -22.20
N ASP A 138 16.55 -3.52 -21.81
CA ASP A 138 17.64 -4.19 -22.53
C ASP A 138 17.74 -5.71 -22.29
N SER A 139 16.88 -6.28 -21.43
CA SER A 139 16.96 -7.70 -21.03
C SER A 139 16.49 -8.68 -22.12
N GLY A 140 15.77 -8.21 -23.13
CA GLY A 140 15.09 -9.06 -24.11
C GLY A 140 13.83 -9.75 -23.58
N ILE A 141 13.50 -9.61 -22.29
CA ILE A 141 12.31 -10.19 -21.66
C ILE A 141 11.12 -9.26 -21.87
N THR A 142 10.10 -9.69 -22.60
CA THR A 142 8.98 -8.85 -23.04
C THR A 142 7.61 -9.30 -22.51
N SER A 143 7.55 -10.45 -21.84
CA SER A 143 6.31 -11.04 -21.33
C SER A 143 6.56 -11.86 -20.05
N LEU A 144 5.48 -12.23 -19.36
CA LEU A 144 5.54 -13.11 -18.19
C LEU A 144 6.11 -14.49 -18.56
N GLU A 145 5.78 -15.02 -19.76
CA GLU A 145 6.32 -16.28 -20.25
C GLU A 145 7.85 -16.22 -20.42
N GLY A 146 8.38 -15.07 -20.83
CA GLY A 146 9.82 -14.83 -20.91
C GLY A 146 10.55 -14.85 -19.57
N MET A 147 9.81 -14.79 -18.45
CA MET A 147 10.37 -14.93 -17.10
C MET A 147 10.60 -16.40 -16.68
N LYS A 148 10.15 -17.38 -17.48
CA LYS A 148 10.40 -18.80 -17.15
C LYS A 148 11.90 -19.08 -17.10
N GLY A 149 12.37 -19.65 -15.99
CA GLY A 149 13.78 -19.91 -15.75
C GLY A 149 14.62 -18.67 -15.41
N ARG A 150 14.00 -17.50 -15.25
CA ARG A 150 14.65 -16.24 -14.83
C ARG A 150 14.54 -16.01 -13.32
N SER A 151 15.30 -15.07 -12.82
CA SER A 151 15.27 -14.68 -11.40
C SER A 151 14.29 -13.55 -11.13
N LEU A 152 13.57 -13.63 -9.98
CA LEU A 152 12.55 -12.65 -9.59
C LEU A 152 12.82 -12.10 -8.18
N ALA A 153 12.83 -10.78 -8.06
CA ALA A 153 12.89 -10.07 -6.79
C ALA A 153 11.47 -9.75 -6.27
N TRP A 154 11.15 -10.24 -5.08
CA TRP A 154 10.01 -9.81 -4.27
C TRP A 154 10.40 -8.61 -3.42
N ALA A 155 9.42 -7.75 -3.04
CA ALA A 155 9.71 -6.59 -2.19
C ALA A 155 9.87 -6.97 -0.72
N ASP A 156 8.77 -7.35 -0.05
CA ASP A 156 8.71 -7.70 1.37
C ASP A 156 7.67 -8.82 1.57
N PRO A 157 7.89 -9.79 2.48
CA PRO A 157 6.94 -10.89 2.74
C PRO A 157 5.53 -10.43 3.15
N ASN A 158 5.41 -9.24 3.75
CA ASN A 158 4.16 -8.64 4.21
C ASN A 158 3.60 -7.60 3.22
N SER A 159 4.21 -7.48 2.04
CA SER A 159 3.72 -6.58 1.00
C SER A 159 2.59 -7.22 0.19
N ALA A 160 1.47 -6.50 0.02
CA ALA A 160 0.38 -6.94 -0.84
C ALA A 160 0.86 -7.05 -2.31
N SER A 161 1.33 -5.96 -2.89
CA SER A 161 1.73 -5.90 -4.30
C SER A 161 3.13 -6.42 -4.59
N GLY A 162 4.02 -6.37 -3.60
CA GLY A 162 5.39 -6.86 -3.75
C GLY A 162 5.53 -8.37 -3.54
N TYR A 163 4.48 -9.07 -3.07
CA TYR A 163 4.56 -10.50 -2.78
C TYR A 163 3.22 -11.22 -2.80
N LEU A 164 2.26 -10.86 -1.92
CA LEU A 164 1.08 -11.69 -1.67
C LEU A 164 0.16 -11.82 -2.90
N ILE A 165 -0.22 -10.68 -3.50
CA ILE A 165 -1.12 -10.63 -4.65
C ILE A 165 -0.51 -11.28 -5.89
N PRO A 166 0.70 -10.87 -6.37
CA PRO A 166 1.27 -11.48 -7.56
C PRO A 166 1.49 -12.98 -7.38
N ARG A 167 1.87 -13.42 -6.18
CA ARG A 167 2.06 -14.84 -5.90
C ARG A 167 0.75 -15.64 -5.99
N SER A 168 -0.36 -15.08 -5.50
CA SER A 168 -1.70 -15.68 -5.63
C SER A 168 -2.13 -15.72 -7.08
N GLU A 169 -2.02 -14.61 -7.82
CA GLU A 169 -2.45 -14.55 -9.22
C GLU A 169 -1.59 -15.44 -10.14
N PHE A 170 -0.29 -15.54 -9.89
CA PHE A 170 0.57 -16.48 -10.63
C PHE A 170 0.10 -17.92 -10.46
N ARG A 171 -0.28 -18.33 -9.24
CA ARG A 171 -0.86 -19.68 -9.02
C ARG A 171 -2.18 -19.89 -9.74
N GLU A 172 -3.05 -18.89 -9.76
CA GLU A 172 -4.30 -18.93 -10.54
C GLU A 172 -4.05 -19.09 -12.04
N MET A 173 -2.91 -18.56 -12.54
CA MET A 173 -2.44 -18.71 -13.92
C MET A 173 -1.68 -20.03 -14.17
N GLY A 174 -1.58 -20.92 -13.17
CA GLY A 174 -0.84 -22.18 -13.27
C GLY A 174 0.67 -22.03 -13.15
N ILE A 175 1.15 -20.87 -12.70
CA ILE A 175 2.57 -20.58 -12.44
C ILE A 175 2.88 -20.86 -10.97
N ASP A 176 3.79 -21.81 -10.70
CA ASP A 176 4.30 -22.02 -9.34
C ASP A 176 5.39 -20.98 -9.02
N PRO A 177 5.12 -20.00 -8.12
CA PRO A 177 6.05 -18.93 -7.83
C PRO A 177 7.14 -19.32 -6.83
N GLU A 178 7.18 -20.60 -6.40
CA GLU A 178 8.21 -21.06 -5.45
C GLU A 178 9.60 -21.07 -6.13
N PRO A 179 10.69 -20.93 -5.33
CA PRO A 179 12.06 -21.00 -5.86
C PRO A 179 12.32 -22.30 -6.62
N ASN A 180 13.07 -22.22 -7.71
CA ASN A 180 13.44 -23.36 -8.57
C ASN A 180 12.25 -24.08 -9.21
N LYS A 181 11.10 -23.41 -9.37
CA LYS A 181 9.94 -23.88 -10.14
C LYS A 181 9.84 -23.10 -11.44
N TYR A 182 8.87 -22.20 -11.54
CA TYR A 182 8.76 -21.35 -12.73
C TYR A 182 9.96 -20.40 -12.87
N PHE A 183 10.34 -19.75 -11.77
CA PHE A 183 11.52 -18.92 -11.68
C PHE A 183 12.73 -19.76 -11.22
N SER A 184 13.90 -19.53 -11.83
CA SER A 184 15.15 -20.20 -11.39
C SER A 184 15.54 -19.87 -9.97
N ARG A 185 15.25 -18.62 -9.55
CA ARG A 185 15.52 -18.11 -8.22
C ARG A 185 14.51 -17.02 -7.89
N THR A 186 14.06 -16.98 -6.65
CA THR A 186 13.33 -15.84 -6.08
C THR A 186 13.97 -15.40 -4.78
N GLY A 187 13.81 -14.13 -4.41
CA GLY A 187 14.30 -13.60 -3.13
C GLY A 187 13.67 -12.25 -2.82
N PHE A 188 13.77 -11.85 -1.55
CA PHE A 188 13.29 -10.54 -1.11
C PHE A 188 14.42 -9.51 -1.21
N ALA A 189 14.13 -8.37 -1.83
CA ALA A 189 15.09 -7.26 -1.94
C ALA A 189 15.04 -6.31 -0.73
N GLY A 190 14.06 -6.46 0.17
CA GLY A 190 13.89 -5.63 1.36
C GLY A 190 12.92 -4.46 1.16
N GLY A 191 12.33 -4.30 -0.04
CA GLY A 191 11.33 -3.28 -0.31
C GLY A 191 11.14 -2.99 -1.79
N HIS A 192 10.19 -2.11 -2.08
CA HIS A 192 9.81 -1.79 -3.45
C HIS A 192 10.87 -1.02 -4.23
N GLU A 193 11.51 0.00 -3.62
CA GLU A 193 12.62 0.73 -4.24
C GLU A 193 13.80 -0.20 -4.47
N GLN A 194 14.10 -1.05 -3.48
CA GLN A 194 15.21 -2.01 -3.54
C GLN A 194 15.01 -3.05 -4.63
N THR A 195 13.77 -3.49 -4.94
CA THR A 195 13.55 -4.38 -6.09
C THR A 195 13.92 -3.71 -7.40
N VAL A 196 13.57 -2.42 -7.57
CA VAL A 196 13.94 -1.68 -8.80
C VAL A 196 15.45 -1.56 -8.90
N VAL A 197 16.12 -1.14 -7.82
CA VAL A 197 17.60 -1.03 -7.79
C VAL A 197 18.26 -2.39 -8.09
N ALA A 198 17.77 -3.48 -7.51
CA ALA A 198 18.32 -4.82 -7.72
C ALA A 198 18.17 -5.30 -9.19
N VAL A 199 17.04 -4.99 -9.83
CA VAL A 199 16.82 -5.33 -11.25
C VAL A 199 17.69 -4.46 -12.15
N MET A 200 17.75 -3.14 -11.93
CA MET A 200 18.59 -2.23 -12.72
C MET A 200 20.07 -2.59 -12.58
N ASN A 201 20.54 -3.04 -11.42
CA ASN A 201 21.89 -3.53 -11.16
C ASN A 201 22.11 -4.99 -11.62
N LYS A 202 21.19 -5.60 -12.36
CA LYS A 202 21.31 -6.96 -12.91
C LYS A 202 21.44 -8.07 -11.85
N GLN A 203 21.03 -7.81 -10.61
CA GLN A 203 21.01 -8.82 -9.54
C GLN A 203 19.83 -9.79 -9.71
N TYR A 204 18.73 -9.31 -10.32
CA TYR A 204 17.57 -10.08 -10.71
C TYR A 204 17.15 -9.70 -12.15
N ASP A 205 16.49 -10.64 -12.84
CA ASP A 205 15.97 -10.41 -14.19
C ASP A 205 14.68 -9.60 -14.18
N GLY A 206 13.83 -9.80 -13.17
CA GLY A 206 12.60 -9.05 -12.95
C GLY A 206 12.34 -8.76 -11.48
N GLY A 207 11.45 -7.82 -11.22
CA GLY A 207 11.08 -7.40 -9.87
C GLY A 207 9.62 -7.02 -9.75
N MET A 208 9.10 -7.09 -8.53
CA MET A 208 7.73 -6.73 -8.20
C MET A 208 7.70 -5.38 -7.50
N THR A 209 6.84 -4.48 -7.99
CA THR A 209 6.55 -3.21 -7.32
C THR A 209 5.09 -2.81 -7.53
N TRP A 210 4.74 -1.56 -7.24
CA TRP A 210 3.39 -1.05 -7.42
C TRP A 210 3.37 0.33 -8.08
N THR A 211 2.24 0.61 -8.72
CA THR A 211 1.90 1.90 -9.29
C THR A 211 0.39 2.09 -9.26
N SER A 212 -0.08 3.34 -9.34
CA SER A 212 -1.52 3.62 -9.50
C SER A 212 -2.13 2.95 -10.74
N GLY A 213 -1.31 2.69 -11.76
CA GLY A 213 -1.79 2.23 -13.07
C GLY A 213 -2.45 3.34 -13.91
N LEU A 214 -2.54 4.56 -13.39
CA LEU A 214 -3.13 5.74 -14.01
C LEU A 214 -2.07 6.76 -14.41
N GLY A 215 -2.39 7.64 -15.34
CA GLY A 215 -1.47 8.65 -15.85
C GLY A 215 -0.51 8.11 -16.90
N ASP A 216 0.55 8.88 -17.20
CA ASP A 216 1.52 8.56 -18.25
C ASP A 216 2.55 7.52 -17.76
N PRO A 217 2.61 6.33 -18.37
CA PRO A 217 3.62 5.32 -18.04
C PRO A 217 5.06 5.82 -18.20
N ALA A 218 5.32 6.76 -19.15
CA ALA A 218 6.65 7.29 -19.40
C ALA A 218 7.19 8.12 -18.21
N THR A 219 6.31 8.60 -17.34
CA THR A 219 6.66 9.34 -16.12
C THR A 219 6.51 8.53 -14.84
N GLY A 220 6.30 7.21 -14.94
CA GLY A 220 6.10 6.33 -13.77
C GLY A 220 4.68 6.36 -13.23
N TYR A 221 3.69 6.77 -14.05
CA TYR A 221 2.28 6.93 -13.68
C TYR A 221 2.00 8.16 -12.79
N SER A 222 0.79 8.25 -12.23
CA SER A 222 0.39 9.39 -11.38
C SER A 222 0.91 9.25 -9.93
N ARG A 223 1.09 8.01 -9.44
CA ARG A 223 1.47 7.71 -8.06
C ARG A 223 2.14 6.33 -7.96
N GLY A 224 3.00 6.16 -6.98
CA GLY A 224 3.65 4.90 -6.66
C GLY A 224 5.16 4.97 -6.67
N VAL A 225 5.80 3.81 -6.49
CA VAL A 225 7.26 3.72 -6.35
C VAL A 225 7.97 4.14 -7.64
N LEU A 226 7.45 3.74 -8.81
CA LEU A 226 8.06 4.12 -10.08
C LEU A 226 8.01 5.64 -10.26
N ARG A 227 6.88 6.29 -9.95
CA ARG A 227 6.74 7.74 -9.98
C ARG A 227 7.73 8.42 -9.05
N MET A 228 7.80 7.96 -7.81
CA MET A 228 8.71 8.49 -6.81
C MET A 228 10.17 8.40 -7.26
N MET A 229 10.60 7.26 -7.85
CA MET A 229 11.98 7.08 -8.32
C MET A 229 12.30 7.94 -9.55
N VAL A 230 11.31 8.17 -10.43
CA VAL A 230 11.48 9.11 -11.57
C VAL A 230 11.63 10.55 -11.05
N ASP A 231 10.80 10.97 -10.09
CA ASP A 231 10.87 12.30 -9.49
C ASP A 231 12.22 12.54 -8.77
N LYS A 232 12.76 11.50 -8.13
CA LYS A 232 14.10 11.50 -7.51
C LYS A 232 15.25 11.40 -8.55
N LYS A 233 14.98 11.24 -9.83
CA LYS A 233 15.96 11.00 -10.89
C LYS A 233 16.79 9.71 -10.68
N MET A 234 16.24 8.74 -10.00
CA MET A 234 16.84 7.42 -9.76
C MET A 234 16.47 6.41 -10.85
N LEU A 235 15.43 6.70 -11.65
CA LEU A 235 14.90 5.82 -12.70
C LEU A 235 14.49 6.64 -13.92
N ASP A 236 14.88 6.19 -15.12
CA ASP A 236 14.21 6.57 -16.38
C ASP A 236 13.31 5.40 -16.81
N MET A 237 12.03 5.66 -17.04
CA MET A 237 11.08 4.63 -17.45
C MET A 237 11.40 3.98 -18.81
N LYS A 238 12.31 4.60 -19.61
CA LYS A 238 12.83 3.99 -20.85
C LYS A 238 13.70 2.76 -20.57
N ASP A 239 14.32 2.70 -19.39
CA ASP A 239 15.22 1.61 -19.00
C ASP A 239 14.45 0.42 -18.40
N LEU A 240 13.14 0.58 -18.19
CA LEU A 240 12.25 -0.39 -17.55
C LEU A 240 11.10 -0.79 -18.50
N ARG A 241 10.74 -2.07 -18.49
CA ARG A 241 9.56 -2.61 -19.17
C ARG A 241 8.65 -3.31 -18.21
N ILE A 242 7.40 -2.87 -18.11
CA ILE A 242 6.34 -3.60 -17.39
C ILE A 242 5.85 -4.72 -18.30
N ILE A 243 5.87 -5.96 -17.80
CA ILE A 243 5.51 -7.17 -18.55
C ILE A 243 4.28 -7.87 -17.98
N TRP A 244 3.82 -7.49 -16.80
CA TRP A 244 2.58 -7.99 -16.20
C TRP A 244 2.02 -6.97 -15.22
N LYS A 245 0.68 -6.98 -15.06
CA LYS A 245 -0.07 -6.18 -14.08
C LYS A 245 -1.12 -7.06 -13.40
N SER A 246 -1.29 -6.86 -12.10
CA SER A 246 -2.37 -7.52 -11.36
C SER A 246 -3.75 -6.94 -11.67
N ARG A 247 -4.77 -7.63 -11.23
CA ARG A 247 -6.09 -7.03 -10.99
C ARG A 247 -5.96 -5.83 -10.02
N PRO A 248 -6.93 -4.90 -10.00
CA PRO A 248 -6.95 -3.80 -9.04
C PRO A 248 -6.91 -4.31 -7.60
N VAL A 249 -6.04 -3.72 -6.78
CA VAL A 249 -5.83 -4.02 -5.37
C VAL A 249 -6.28 -2.81 -4.57
N LEU A 250 -7.13 -3.00 -3.55
CA LEU A 250 -7.56 -1.91 -2.66
C LEU A 250 -6.33 -1.20 -2.08
N ASN A 251 -6.36 0.13 -2.06
CA ASN A 251 -5.30 0.93 -1.45
C ASN A 251 -5.14 0.60 0.03
N GLY A 252 -3.93 0.76 0.53
CA GLY A 252 -3.61 0.49 1.93
C GLY A 252 -4.28 1.48 2.87
N PRO A 253 -4.67 1.05 4.08
CA PRO A 253 -5.38 1.92 5.01
C PRO A 253 -4.44 2.77 5.85
N LEU A 254 -4.89 4.00 6.14
CA LEU A 254 -4.54 4.66 7.38
C LEU A 254 -5.09 3.80 8.52
N THR A 255 -4.21 3.23 9.31
CA THR A 255 -4.52 2.31 10.40
C THR A 255 -4.34 2.99 11.73
N VAL A 256 -5.26 2.76 12.66
CA VAL A 256 -5.16 3.25 14.03
C VAL A 256 -5.36 2.09 15.01
N ARG A 257 -4.71 2.15 16.19
CA ARG A 257 -4.94 1.18 17.26
C ARG A 257 -6.36 1.35 17.81
N LYS A 258 -7.14 0.26 17.84
CA LYS A 258 -8.54 0.26 18.27
C LYS A 258 -8.74 0.78 19.70
N GLY A 259 -7.79 0.48 20.59
CA GLY A 259 -7.82 0.94 21.98
C GLY A 259 -7.52 2.44 22.18
N THR A 260 -7.31 3.24 21.13
CA THR A 260 -7.18 4.71 21.25
C THR A 260 -8.56 5.36 21.42
N PRO A 261 -8.65 6.56 22.04
CA PRO A 261 -9.92 7.27 22.18
C PRO A 261 -10.65 7.49 20.85
N ALA A 262 -11.96 7.32 20.82
CA ALA A 262 -12.77 7.56 19.62
C ALA A 262 -12.64 8.98 19.08
N ALA A 263 -12.48 9.98 19.96
CA ALA A 263 -12.22 11.38 19.57
C ALA A 263 -10.87 11.55 18.88
N PHE A 264 -9.82 10.80 19.28
CA PHE A 264 -8.53 10.79 18.58
C PHE A 264 -8.68 10.20 17.17
N GLN A 265 -9.39 9.07 17.04
CA GLN A 265 -9.63 8.43 15.74
C GLN A 265 -10.42 9.37 14.80
N ALA A 266 -11.44 10.06 15.31
CA ALA A 266 -12.24 11.03 14.54
C ALA A 266 -11.40 12.24 14.10
N ASP A 267 -10.59 12.82 14.98
CA ASP A 267 -9.70 13.94 14.65
C ASP A 267 -8.63 13.53 13.63
N LEU A 268 -8.06 12.32 13.77
CA LEU A 268 -7.09 11.78 12.82
C LEU A 268 -7.71 11.59 11.44
N LEU A 269 -8.93 11.06 11.37
CA LEU A 269 -9.68 10.91 10.12
C LEU A 269 -9.97 12.28 9.49
N ALA A 270 -10.51 13.24 10.24
CA ALA A 270 -10.83 14.59 9.76
C ALA A 270 -9.58 15.30 9.22
N PHE A 271 -8.43 15.16 9.91
CA PHE A 271 -7.15 15.69 9.45
C PHE A 271 -6.77 15.16 8.07
N HIS A 272 -6.89 13.85 7.85
CA HIS A 272 -6.54 13.23 6.55
C HIS A 272 -7.51 13.61 5.45
N LEU A 273 -8.81 13.66 5.72
CA LEU A 273 -9.81 14.05 4.72
C LEU A 273 -9.60 15.49 4.23
N ALA A 274 -9.19 16.38 5.12
CA ALA A 274 -8.95 17.79 4.79
C ALA A 274 -7.57 18.07 4.18
N LEU A 275 -6.58 17.21 4.45
CA LEU A 275 -5.18 17.42 4.07
C LEU A 275 -4.96 17.72 2.58
N PRO A 276 -5.59 17.01 1.63
CA PRO A 276 -5.37 17.24 0.19
C PRO A 276 -5.76 18.63 -0.29
N ILE A 277 -6.79 19.22 0.35
CA ILE A 277 -7.32 20.54 0.01
C ILE A 277 -6.55 21.63 0.75
N ALA A 278 -6.35 21.46 2.05
CA ALA A 278 -5.73 22.46 2.89
C ALA A 278 -4.20 22.56 2.69
N HIS A 279 -3.53 21.44 2.44
CA HIS A 279 -2.08 21.36 2.30
C HIS A 279 -1.68 20.38 1.19
N PRO A 280 -1.98 20.71 -0.09
CA PRO A 280 -1.80 19.79 -1.21
C PRO A 280 -0.34 19.35 -1.42
N ASP A 281 0.64 20.19 -1.11
CA ASP A 281 2.06 19.83 -1.25
C ASP A 281 2.49 18.80 -0.20
N ILE A 282 2.03 18.96 1.04
CA ILE A 282 2.28 17.99 2.12
C ILE A 282 1.60 16.67 1.79
N TYR A 283 0.35 16.73 1.28
CA TYR A 283 -0.36 15.53 0.85
C TYR A 283 0.38 14.79 -0.26
N ARG A 284 0.78 15.49 -1.34
CA ARG A 284 1.53 14.88 -2.46
C ARG A 284 2.85 14.24 -2.01
N SER A 285 3.56 14.91 -1.11
CA SER A 285 4.79 14.36 -0.54
C SER A 285 4.50 13.08 0.24
N PHE A 286 3.52 13.11 1.14
CA PHE A 286 3.14 11.97 1.97
C PHE A 286 2.66 10.77 1.14
N ASP A 287 1.80 10.99 0.13
CA ASP A 287 1.13 9.95 -0.69
C ASP A 287 1.95 9.48 -1.91
N MET A 288 3.18 9.94 -2.07
CA MET A 288 4.09 9.58 -3.19
C MET A 288 3.48 9.86 -4.58
N GLY A 289 2.81 11.00 -4.75
CA GLY A 289 2.25 11.41 -6.04
C GLY A 289 0.95 12.22 -5.92
N SER A 290 0.14 12.17 -6.97
CA SER A 290 -1.04 13.00 -7.15
C SER A 290 -2.35 12.19 -7.03
N GLY A 291 -2.65 11.69 -5.83
CA GLY A 291 -3.98 11.16 -5.51
C GLY A 291 -5.03 12.27 -5.41
N LYS A 292 -6.32 11.88 -5.36
CA LYS A 292 -7.46 12.80 -5.20
C LYS A 292 -7.72 13.16 -3.74
N GLY A 293 -7.26 12.32 -2.81
CA GLY A 293 -7.46 12.50 -1.39
C GLY A 293 -7.69 11.19 -0.65
N TRP A 294 -8.44 11.26 0.43
CA TRP A 294 -8.75 10.12 1.30
C TRP A 294 -10.24 9.87 1.34
N VAL A 295 -10.63 8.60 1.43
CA VAL A 295 -12.03 8.19 1.65
C VAL A 295 -12.11 7.20 2.79
N PRO A 296 -13.13 7.28 3.66
CA PRO A 296 -13.32 6.33 4.76
C PRO A 296 -13.50 4.90 4.26
N VAL A 297 -12.99 3.95 5.04
CA VAL A 297 -13.13 2.50 4.79
C VAL A 297 -13.49 1.75 6.07
N LYS A 298 -13.86 0.48 5.91
CA LYS A 298 -14.21 -0.41 7.01
C LYS A 298 -13.30 -1.63 7.04
N HIS A 299 -13.27 -2.30 8.18
CA HIS A 299 -12.52 -3.54 8.35
C HIS A 299 -12.89 -4.61 7.31
N GLU A 300 -14.18 -4.72 7.00
CA GLU A 300 -14.72 -5.69 6.06
C GLU A 300 -14.13 -5.56 4.65
N ASP A 301 -13.71 -4.36 4.25
CA ASP A 301 -13.08 -4.09 2.95
C ASP A 301 -11.71 -4.81 2.83
N PHE A 302 -11.07 -5.12 3.96
CA PHE A 302 -9.78 -5.81 4.04
C PHE A 302 -9.90 -7.31 4.33
N ARG A 303 -11.11 -7.83 4.48
CA ARG A 303 -11.35 -9.26 4.72
C ARG A 303 -10.67 -10.18 3.70
N PRO A 304 -10.69 -9.88 2.39
CA PRO A 304 -10.02 -10.72 1.39
C PRO A 304 -8.52 -10.91 1.66
N PHE A 305 -7.82 -9.91 2.20
CA PHE A 305 -6.40 -10.02 2.53
C PHE A 305 -6.16 -10.87 3.77
N ILE A 306 -7.05 -10.80 4.77
CA ILE A 306 -7.01 -11.66 5.96
C ILE A 306 -7.21 -13.12 5.55
N ASP A 307 -8.23 -13.39 4.75
CA ASP A 307 -8.54 -14.74 4.28
C ASP A 307 -7.39 -15.32 3.43
N MET A 308 -6.76 -14.51 2.59
CA MET A 308 -5.60 -14.90 1.78
C MET A 308 -4.39 -15.26 2.66
N LEU A 309 -4.08 -14.47 3.69
CA LEU A 309 -3.00 -14.77 4.64
C LEU A 309 -3.28 -16.04 5.44
N GLN A 310 -4.51 -16.27 5.87
CA GLN A 310 -4.92 -17.49 6.56
C GLN A 310 -4.77 -18.73 5.67
N GLN A 311 -5.14 -18.62 4.39
CA GLN A 311 -4.95 -19.70 3.41
C GLN A 311 -3.46 -19.99 3.17
N GLU A 312 -2.63 -18.97 3.01
CA GLU A 312 -1.17 -19.13 2.88
C GLU A 312 -0.57 -19.83 4.10
N ALA A 313 -0.98 -19.41 5.32
CA ALA A 313 -0.52 -20.05 6.55
C ALA A 313 -0.96 -21.52 6.64
N ALA A 314 -2.20 -21.84 6.24
CA ALA A 314 -2.70 -23.21 6.20
C ALA A 314 -1.95 -24.09 5.19
N GLN A 315 -1.61 -23.54 4.03
CA GLN A 315 -0.83 -24.27 3.01
C GLN A 315 0.61 -24.55 3.47
N ARG A 316 1.25 -23.59 4.18
CA ARG A 316 2.61 -23.81 4.74
C ARG A 316 2.65 -24.91 5.79
N ARG A 317 1.59 -25.07 6.59
CA ARG A 317 1.50 -26.14 7.63
C ARG A 317 1.29 -27.54 7.05
N ARG A 318 0.85 -27.64 5.79
CA ARG A 318 0.59 -28.93 5.09
C ARG A 318 1.80 -29.43 4.30
N ARG A 319 2.83 -28.61 4.16
CA ARG A 319 4.12 -28.95 3.52
C ARG A 319 5.15 -29.37 4.55
#